data_6038529d4a3474f850a4965e1376f4b9
#
_entry.id   6038529d4a3474f850a4965e1376f4b9
#
_cell.length_a   1.000
_cell.length_b   1.000
_cell.length_c   1.000
_cell.angle_alpha   90.00
_cell.angle_beta   90.00
_cell.angle_gamma   90.00
#
_symmetry.space_group_name_H-M   'P 1'
#
loop_
_entity.id
_entity.type
_entity.pdbx_description
1 polymer ?
#
loop_
_entity_poly.entity_id
_entity_poly.type
_entity_poly.pdbx_seq_one_letter_code
_entity_poly.pdbx_strand_id
1 'polypeptide(L)'
;MQIASVNAPGSVFGELAVLLDQPHMAEVRALEPSEFYVAESAILASDPTVAHYVAAILARRLDAANRWLAAVKRRIQAGDPPNVIGKAVEKVEELISYGGRDPTGW
;
A
#
# COMPACT_ATOMS: atom_id res chain seq x y z
N MET A 1 10.92 12.04 -6.41
CA MET A 1 11.31 11.29 -5.20
C MET A 1 10.61 9.93 -5.19
N GLN A 2 11.37 8.89 -5.04
CA GLN A 2 10.81 7.54 -4.93
C GLN A 2 10.33 7.31 -3.51
N ILE A 3 9.04 6.96 -3.34
CA ILE A 3 8.46 6.68 -2.03
C ILE A 3 8.60 5.20 -1.71
N ALA A 4 8.32 4.33 -2.67
CA ALA A 4 8.40 2.89 -2.49
C ALA A 4 8.63 2.18 -3.83
N SER A 5 9.08 0.94 -3.77
CA SER A 5 9.25 0.07 -4.91
C SER A 5 8.44 -1.21 -4.66
N VAL A 6 7.70 -1.66 -5.67
CA VAL A 6 6.84 -2.83 -5.60
C VAL A 6 7.19 -3.79 -6.72
N ASN A 7 7.39 -5.07 -6.38
CA ASN A 7 7.70 -6.11 -7.36
C ASN A 7 6.81 -7.35 -7.25
N ALA A 8 5.78 -7.30 -6.41
CA ALA A 8 4.90 -8.42 -6.20
C ALA A 8 3.85 -8.53 -7.32
N PRO A 9 3.75 -9.67 -8.02
CA PRO A 9 2.64 -9.90 -8.95
C PRO A 9 1.28 -9.76 -8.25
N GLY A 10 0.30 -9.24 -8.96
CA GLY A 10 -1.04 -9.00 -8.41
C GLY A 10 -1.19 -7.70 -7.65
N SER A 11 -0.16 -6.87 -7.58
CA SER A 11 -0.27 -5.53 -6.99
C SER A 11 -1.20 -4.64 -7.80
N VAL A 12 -1.94 -3.79 -7.11
CA VAL A 12 -2.93 -2.88 -7.70
C VAL A 12 -2.50 -1.44 -7.46
N PHE A 13 -2.67 -0.60 -8.49
CA PHE A 13 -2.33 0.81 -8.43
C PHE A 13 -3.51 1.67 -8.86
N GLY A 14 -3.67 2.84 -8.24
CA GLY A 14 -4.69 3.82 -8.63
C GLY A 14 -6.07 3.57 -8.05
N GLU A 15 -6.26 2.55 -7.23
CA GLU A 15 -7.57 2.18 -6.68
C GLU A 15 -8.14 3.23 -5.73
N LEU A 16 -7.28 3.93 -4.98
CA LEU A 16 -7.75 4.95 -4.04
C LEU A 16 -8.38 6.14 -4.76
N ALA A 17 -7.78 6.57 -5.87
CA ALA A 17 -8.33 7.66 -6.66
C ALA A 17 -9.73 7.31 -7.19
N VAL A 18 -9.93 6.06 -7.61
CA VAL A 18 -11.22 5.58 -8.10
C VAL A 18 -12.24 5.45 -6.96
N LEU A 19 -11.86 4.77 -5.88
CA LEU A 19 -12.78 4.48 -4.78
C LEU A 19 -13.18 5.72 -3.99
N LEU A 20 -12.28 6.68 -3.87
CA LEU A 20 -12.51 7.91 -3.12
C LEU A 20 -12.90 9.08 -4.01
N ASP A 21 -13.00 8.87 -5.31
CA ASP A 21 -13.36 9.90 -6.29
C ASP A 21 -12.48 11.14 -6.13
N GLN A 22 -11.17 10.95 -6.19
CA GLN A 22 -10.20 12.01 -6.02
C GLN A 22 -9.04 11.84 -6.99
N PRO A 23 -8.24 12.91 -7.24
CA PRO A 23 -7.07 12.81 -8.11
C PRO A 23 -6.03 11.84 -7.55
N HIS A 24 -5.23 11.27 -8.46
CA HIS A 24 -4.10 10.44 -8.06
C HIS A 24 -3.11 11.25 -7.23
N MET A 25 -2.70 10.68 -6.09
CA MET A 25 -1.80 11.34 -5.14
C MET A 25 -0.33 11.07 -5.46
N ALA A 26 -0.04 10.05 -6.26
CA ALA A 26 1.32 9.64 -6.57
C ALA A 26 1.45 9.18 -8.01
N GLU A 27 2.65 9.34 -8.56
CA GLU A 27 3.02 8.79 -9.85
C GLU A 27 3.52 7.36 -9.68
N VAL A 28 3.09 6.49 -10.59
CA VAL A 28 3.58 5.12 -10.67
C VAL A 28 4.48 5.02 -11.89
N ARG A 29 5.72 4.56 -11.70
CA ARG A 29 6.72 4.45 -12.76
C ARG A 29 7.35 3.06 -12.75
N ALA A 30 7.42 2.42 -13.91
CA ALA A 30 8.13 1.17 -14.05
C ALA A 30 9.65 1.41 -14.01
N LEU A 31 10.35 0.71 -13.14
CA LEU A 31 11.81 0.78 -13.02
C LEU A 31 12.51 -0.22 -13.92
N GLU A 32 11.79 -1.21 -14.41
CA GLU A 32 12.23 -2.22 -15.34
C GLU A 32 11.06 -2.65 -16.22
N PRO A 33 11.27 -3.37 -17.34
CA PRO A 33 10.16 -3.84 -18.16
C PRO A 33 9.15 -4.62 -17.34
N SER A 34 7.88 -4.21 -17.42
CA SER A 34 6.79 -4.74 -16.59
C SER A 34 5.55 -4.93 -17.43
N GLU A 35 4.74 -5.91 -17.07
CA GLU A 35 3.43 -6.13 -17.68
C GLU A 35 2.32 -5.72 -16.74
N PHE A 36 1.33 -5.00 -17.27
CA PHE A 36 0.20 -4.52 -16.51
C PHE A 36 -1.11 -4.85 -17.23
N TYR A 37 -2.12 -5.21 -16.45
CA TYR A 37 -3.49 -5.17 -16.91
C TYR A 37 -4.09 -3.82 -16.54
N VAL A 38 -4.56 -3.09 -17.55
CA VAL A 38 -5.20 -1.80 -17.34
C VAL A 38 -6.72 -2.01 -17.39
N ALA A 39 -7.41 -1.59 -16.36
CA ALA A 39 -8.86 -1.69 -16.28
C ALA A 39 -9.51 -0.32 -16.18
N GLU A 40 -10.69 -0.18 -16.77
CA GLU A 40 -11.48 1.02 -16.62
C GLU A 40 -12.02 1.13 -15.19
N SER A 41 -12.12 2.35 -14.69
CA SER A 41 -12.58 2.61 -13.32
C SER A 41 -13.97 2.05 -13.03
N ALA A 42 -14.84 2.03 -14.02
CA ALA A 42 -16.21 1.51 -13.88
C ALA A 42 -16.25 0.03 -13.47
N ILE A 43 -15.19 -0.74 -13.70
CA ILE A 43 -15.19 -2.17 -13.39
C ILE A 43 -15.29 -2.41 -11.88
N LEU A 44 -14.79 -1.50 -11.06
CA LEU A 44 -14.89 -1.61 -9.59
C LEU A 44 -16.34 -1.56 -9.11
N ALA A 45 -17.19 -0.82 -9.82
CA ALA A 45 -18.60 -0.71 -9.47
C ALA A 45 -19.45 -1.83 -10.07
N SER A 46 -19.01 -2.41 -11.21
CA SER A 46 -19.83 -3.34 -11.99
C SER A 46 -19.46 -4.81 -11.83
N ASP A 47 -18.25 -5.12 -11.38
CA ASP A 47 -17.77 -6.50 -11.23
C ASP A 47 -17.50 -6.82 -9.76
N PRO A 48 -18.38 -7.60 -9.10
CA PRO A 48 -18.20 -7.96 -7.69
C PRO A 48 -16.91 -8.73 -7.41
N THR A 49 -16.45 -9.54 -8.35
CA THR A 49 -15.20 -10.30 -8.18
C THR A 49 -13.99 -9.37 -8.12
N VAL A 50 -13.93 -8.38 -9.01
CA VAL A 50 -12.86 -7.39 -9.02
C VAL A 50 -12.93 -6.53 -7.76
N ALA A 51 -14.13 -6.08 -7.39
CA ALA A 51 -14.33 -5.28 -6.19
C ALA A 51 -13.87 -6.03 -4.94
N HIS A 52 -14.20 -7.31 -4.83
CA HIS A 52 -13.78 -8.14 -3.71
C HIS A 52 -12.25 -8.31 -3.68
N TYR A 53 -11.62 -8.52 -4.82
CA TYR A 53 -10.17 -8.63 -4.93
C TYR A 53 -9.47 -7.36 -4.43
N VAL A 54 -9.92 -6.21 -4.88
CA VAL A 54 -9.37 -4.92 -4.45
C VAL A 54 -9.61 -4.69 -2.96
N ALA A 55 -10.81 -4.99 -2.48
CA ALA A 55 -11.14 -4.85 -1.06
C ALA A 55 -10.24 -5.72 -0.18
N ALA A 56 -9.96 -6.95 -0.59
CA ALA A 56 -9.08 -7.84 0.14
C ALA A 56 -7.64 -7.30 0.21
N ILE A 57 -7.15 -6.71 -0.89
CA ILE A 57 -5.84 -6.07 -0.92
C ILE A 57 -5.81 -4.89 0.06
N LEU A 58 -6.81 -4.02 0.03
CA LEU A 58 -6.90 -2.86 0.92
C LEU A 58 -7.00 -3.28 2.39
N ALA A 59 -7.76 -4.34 2.67
CA ALA A 59 -7.87 -4.88 4.02
C ALA A 59 -6.51 -5.39 4.53
N ARG A 60 -5.75 -6.06 3.68
CA ARG A 60 -4.40 -6.52 4.05
C ARG A 60 -3.43 -5.37 4.30
N ARG A 61 -3.52 -4.30 3.48
CA ARG A 61 -2.72 -3.08 3.70
C ARG A 61 -3.05 -2.46 5.05
N LEU A 62 -4.34 -2.34 5.36
CA LEU A 62 -4.78 -1.76 6.62
C LEU A 62 -4.32 -2.60 7.81
N ASP A 63 -4.47 -3.92 7.74
CA ASP A 63 -4.02 -4.82 8.79
C ASP A 63 -2.51 -4.70 9.02
N ALA A 64 -1.72 -4.72 7.94
CA ALA A 64 -0.27 -4.57 8.03
C ALA A 64 0.12 -3.21 8.62
N ALA A 65 -0.51 -2.13 8.16
CA ALA A 65 -0.26 -0.79 8.68
C ALA A 65 -0.57 -0.69 10.16
N ASN A 66 -1.68 -1.27 10.61
CA ASN A 66 -2.07 -1.28 12.03
C ASN A 66 -1.04 -2.01 12.89
N ARG A 67 -0.51 -3.12 12.41
CA ARG A 67 0.53 -3.87 13.12
C ARG A 67 1.81 -3.04 13.28
N TRP A 68 2.22 -2.36 12.21
CA TRP A 68 3.40 -1.50 12.25
C TRP A 68 3.18 -0.27 13.12
N LEU A 69 1.98 0.32 13.11
CA LEU A 69 1.64 1.43 14.00
C LEU A 69 1.71 1.00 15.47
N ALA A 70 1.21 -0.20 15.79
CA ALA A 70 1.34 -0.74 17.13
C ALA A 70 2.80 -0.93 17.53
N ALA A 71 3.64 -1.40 16.60
CA ALA A 71 5.08 -1.54 16.84
C ALA A 71 5.75 -0.20 17.09
N VAL A 72 5.42 0.83 16.30
CA VAL A 72 5.92 2.21 16.48
C VAL A 72 5.53 2.73 17.86
N LYS A 73 4.27 2.54 18.24
CA LYS A 73 3.77 2.97 19.55
C LYS A 73 4.56 2.33 20.69
N ARG A 74 4.84 1.03 20.59
CA ARG A 74 5.64 0.32 21.60
C ARG A 74 7.06 0.89 21.69
N ARG A 75 7.68 1.23 20.55
CA ARG A 75 9.03 1.80 20.52
C ARG A 75 9.07 3.19 21.14
N ILE A 76 8.06 4.01 20.89
CA ILE A 76 7.92 5.32 21.53
C ILE A 76 7.82 5.15 23.04
N GLN A 77 6.99 4.23 23.51
CA GLN A 77 6.83 3.95 24.93
C GLN A 77 8.11 3.41 25.59
N ALA A 78 8.91 2.69 24.82
CA ALA A 78 10.20 2.16 25.28
C ALA A 78 11.33 3.19 25.25
N GLY A 79 11.08 4.38 24.69
CA GLY A 79 12.09 5.44 24.60
C GLY A 79 13.11 5.27 23.50
N ASP A 80 12.78 4.56 22.42
CA ASP A 80 13.70 4.35 21.29
C ASP A 80 14.09 5.68 20.62
N PRO A 81 15.32 5.76 20.04
CA PRO A 81 15.77 6.97 19.36
C PRO A 81 14.88 7.37 18.19
N PRO A 82 14.74 8.69 17.88
CA PRO A 82 13.92 9.16 16.79
C PRO A 82 14.22 8.56 15.42
N ASN A 83 15.48 8.23 15.13
CA ASN A 83 15.86 7.63 13.85
C ASN A 83 15.28 6.22 13.68
N VAL A 84 15.16 5.45 14.75
CA VAL A 84 14.53 4.12 14.73
C VAL A 84 13.03 4.27 14.51
N ILE A 85 12.41 5.22 15.21
CA ILE A 85 10.98 5.51 15.05
C ILE A 85 10.68 5.99 13.63
N GLY A 86 11.54 6.85 13.07
CA GLY A 86 11.38 7.35 11.70
C GLY A 86 11.37 6.25 10.66
N LYS A 87 12.25 5.26 10.78
CA LYS A 87 12.28 4.10 9.88
C LYS A 87 11.00 3.27 9.99
N ALA A 88 10.46 3.11 11.17
CA ALA A 88 9.21 2.38 11.37
C ALA A 88 8.02 3.14 10.74
N VAL A 89 8.00 4.47 10.83
CA VAL A 89 6.98 5.31 10.20
C VAL A 89 7.07 5.22 8.68
N GLU A 90 8.27 5.26 8.11
CA GLU A 90 8.47 5.07 6.66
C GLU A 90 7.90 3.74 6.19
N LYS A 91 8.08 2.67 6.97
CA LYS A 91 7.53 1.36 6.64
C LYS A 91 6.00 1.36 6.63
N VAL A 92 5.37 2.04 7.58
CA VAL A 92 3.91 2.20 7.61
C VAL A 92 3.43 2.94 6.36
N GLU A 93 4.08 4.03 6.00
CA GLU A 93 3.73 4.80 4.79
C GLU A 93 3.82 3.95 3.53
N GLU A 94 4.86 3.14 3.41
CA GLU A 94 5.03 2.21 2.29
C GLU A 94 3.88 1.20 2.22
N LEU A 95 3.50 0.61 3.34
CA LEU A 95 2.42 -0.37 3.40
C LEU A 95 1.06 0.23 3.03
N ILE A 96 0.80 1.45 3.46
CA ILE A 96 -0.44 2.16 3.14
C ILE A 96 -0.50 2.54 1.66
N SER A 97 0.62 3.01 1.10
CA SER A 97 0.65 3.58 -0.24
C SER A 97 0.64 2.53 -1.35
N TYR A 98 1.31 1.38 -1.20
CA TYR A 98 1.63 0.55 -2.35
C TYR A 98 1.28 -0.90 -2.22
N GLY A 99 1.22 -1.45 -1.08
CA GLY A 99 1.05 -2.87 -1.09
C GLY A 99 0.50 -3.44 0.18
N GLY A 100 -0.23 -4.48 0.02
CA GLY A 100 -0.67 -5.26 1.13
C GLY A 100 0.36 -6.28 1.58
N ARG A 101 1.51 -6.37 0.89
CA ARG A 101 2.53 -7.36 1.23
C ARG A 101 3.86 -6.71 1.51
N ASP A 102 4.41 -7.03 2.67
CA ASP A 102 5.80 -6.82 2.98
C ASP A 102 6.61 -7.96 2.33
N PRO A 103 7.77 -7.66 1.69
CA PRO A 103 8.65 -8.70 1.17
C PRO A 103 9.12 -9.72 2.20
N THR A 104 9.05 -9.38 3.47
CA THR A 104 9.41 -10.28 4.58
C THR A 104 8.25 -11.16 5.06
N GLY A 105 7.11 -11.16 4.36
CA GLY A 105 5.98 -12.03 4.67
C GLY A 105 4.92 -11.44 5.59
N TRP A 106 4.95 -10.17 5.73
CA TRP A 106 3.92 -9.47 6.53
C TRP A 106 2.56 -9.48 5.85
#